data_0bb67fc4c54237281b800e924769e0bb
#
_entry.id   0bb67fc4c54237281b800e924769e0bb
#
_cell.length_a   1.000
_cell.length_b   1.000
_cell.length_c   1.000
_cell.angle_alpha   90.00
_cell.angle_beta   90.00
_cell.angle_gamma   90.00
#
_symmetry.space_group_name_H-M   'P 1'
#
loop_
_entity.id
_entity.type
_entity.pdbx_description
1 polymer ?
#
loop_
_entity_poly.entity_id
_entity_poly.type
_entity_poly.pdbx_seq_one_letter_code
_entity_poly.pdbx_strand_id
1 'polypeptide(L)'
;MSPNLKRILLIAGLIIVAALIAYGIYFMFQKTAPSGTTPGQVVTTTGGRLPTAGEREPGATTTAGTVGPDGQLLPTAGYIPQTTPNYYKPTPVTQITSDYATFPSLSKNNALRYYNSSDGKFYRVLPDGSIKELADQVFYNVQKITWANTKDEAVLEYPDGAKIIYNFETKKQVSIPSHWEDFSFSPESNELAAKSIGLSPENRWLITFNDDGTGTKLIEPMGENADKVQIAWSPSRQVVAFSQTGEPLGLDRKEVLLVGLNGENFKSTI
;
A
#
# COMPACT_ATOMS: atom_id res chain seq x y z
N MET A 1 -10.65 -53.65 -32.35
CA MET A 1 -10.02 -53.32 -31.08
C MET A 1 -11.07 -53.49 -29.98
N SER A 2 -10.82 -54.35 -28.99
CA SER A 2 -11.82 -54.65 -27.96
C SER A 2 -12.12 -53.42 -27.07
N PRO A 3 -13.32 -53.28 -26.57
CA PRO A 3 -13.68 -52.09 -25.72
C PRO A 3 -12.80 -51.97 -24.48
N ASN A 4 -12.31 -53.07 -23.96
CA ASN A 4 -11.40 -53.09 -22.82
C ASN A 4 -10.01 -52.57 -23.15
N LEU A 5 -9.48 -52.83 -24.35
CA LEU A 5 -8.19 -52.33 -24.79
C LEU A 5 -8.20 -50.81 -24.99
N LYS A 6 -9.34 -50.21 -25.45
CA LYS A 6 -9.50 -48.77 -25.57
C LYS A 6 -9.47 -48.10 -24.19
N ARG A 7 -10.15 -48.69 -23.18
CA ARG A 7 -10.15 -48.17 -21.80
C ARG A 7 -8.76 -48.22 -21.17
N ILE A 8 -8.01 -49.29 -21.36
CA ILE A 8 -6.65 -49.42 -20.83
C ILE A 8 -5.72 -48.38 -21.48
N LEU A 9 -5.80 -48.18 -22.81
CA LEU A 9 -5.02 -47.16 -23.50
C LEU A 9 -5.36 -45.73 -23.04
N LEU A 10 -6.65 -45.44 -22.75
CA LEU A 10 -7.07 -44.16 -22.27
C LEU A 10 -6.57 -43.87 -20.84
N ILE A 11 -6.62 -44.88 -19.96
CA ILE A 11 -6.08 -44.78 -18.59
C ILE A 11 -4.55 -44.60 -18.63
N ALA A 12 -3.83 -45.38 -19.47
CA ALA A 12 -2.40 -45.23 -19.60
C ALA A 12 -1.99 -43.83 -20.13
N GLY A 13 -2.73 -43.31 -21.11
CA GLY A 13 -2.53 -41.95 -21.62
C GLY A 13 -2.71 -40.87 -20.53
N LEU A 14 -3.75 -41.00 -19.70
CA LEU A 14 -4.03 -40.07 -18.61
C LEU A 14 -2.93 -40.09 -17.53
N ILE A 15 -2.38 -41.29 -17.22
CA ILE A 15 -1.25 -41.43 -16.27
C ILE A 15 0.00 -40.75 -16.83
N ILE A 16 0.30 -40.91 -18.13
CA ILE A 16 1.43 -40.25 -18.75
C ILE A 16 1.30 -38.72 -18.70
N VAL A 17 0.13 -38.18 -19.01
CA VAL A 17 -0.13 -36.73 -18.94
C VAL A 17 0.04 -36.22 -17.52
N ALA A 18 -0.50 -36.92 -16.52
CA ALA A 18 -0.34 -36.53 -15.12
C ALA A 18 1.13 -36.55 -14.68
N ALA A 19 1.92 -37.54 -15.12
CA ALA A 19 3.36 -37.63 -14.84
C ALA A 19 4.13 -36.45 -15.47
N LEU A 20 3.80 -36.07 -16.71
CA LEU A 20 4.41 -34.92 -17.39
C LEU A 20 4.10 -33.60 -16.72
N ILE A 21 2.89 -33.42 -16.24
CA ILE A 21 2.50 -32.21 -15.46
C ILE A 21 3.28 -32.14 -14.13
N ALA A 22 3.34 -33.26 -13.40
CA ALA A 22 4.10 -33.35 -12.16
C ALA A 22 5.59 -33.06 -12.37
N TYR A 23 6.18 -33.60 -13.45
CA TYR A 23 7.56 -33.31 -13.81
C TYR A 23 7.79 -31.85 -14.19
N GLY A 24 6.87 -31.25 -14.93
CA GLY A 24 6.94 -29.83 -15.27
C GLY A 24 6.90 -28.92 -14.03
N ILE A 25 6.02 -29.21 -13.09
CA ILE A 25 5.93 -28.50 -11.80
C ILE A 25 7.24 -28.66 -11.02
N TYR A 26 7.73 -29.89 -10.87
CA TYR A 26 9.02 -30.18 -10.19
C TYR A 26 10.19 -29.40 -10.80
N PHE A 27 10.27 -29.31 -12.12
CA PHE A 27 11.32 -28.58 -12.82
C PHE A 27 11.22 -27.05 -12.64
N MET A 28 10.00 -26.49 -12.55
CA MET A 28 9.81 -25.08 -12.23
C MET A 28 10.29 -24.74 -10.82
N PHE A 29 10.02 -25.59 -9.85
CA PHE A 29 10.47 -25.35 -8.47
C PHE A 29 11.98 -25.51 -8.28
N GLN A 30 12.66 -26.32 -9.08
CA GLN A 30 14.12 -26.40 -9.00
C GLN A 30 14.86 -25.16 -9.54
N LYS A 31 14.24 -24.40 -10.44
CA LYS A 31 14.86 -23.16 -10.99
C LYS A 31 14.70 -21.93 -10.12
N THR A 32 13.91 -21.98 -9.06
CA THR A 32 13.63 -20.85 -8.14
C THR A 32 14.31 -20.97 -6.78
N ALA A 33 15.39 -21.75 -6.66
CA ALA A 33 16.23 -21.64 -5.46
C ALA A 33 16.95 -20.28 -5.49
N PRO A 34 16.71 -19.36 -4.54
CA PRO A 34 17.50 -18.14 -4.46
C PRO A 34 18.93 -18.55 -4.14
N SER A 35 19.86 -18.15 -5.00
CA SER A 35 21.28 -18.23 -4.71
C SER A 35 21.54 -17.49 -3.41
N GLY A 36 21.87 -18.22 -2.35
CA GLY A 36 22.28 -17.67 -1.09
C GLY A 36 23.49 -16.75 -1.34
N THR A 37 23.29 -15.46 -1.15
CA THR A 37 24.39 -14.52 -1.05
C THR A 37 25.15 -14.83 0.22
N THR A 38 26.31 -15.43 0.04
CA THR A 38 27.36 -15.52 1.08
C THR A 38 27.60 -14.09 1.59
N PRO A 39 27.68 -13.85 2.91
CA PRO A 39 28.02 -12.53 3.43
C PRO A 39 29.38 -12.14 2.85
N GLY A 40 29.37 -11.12 1.97
CA GLY A 40 30.57 -10.61 1.35
C GLY A 40 31.51 -10.07 2.42
N GLN A 41 32.77 -10.51 2.34
CA GLN A 41 33.88 -9.92 3.07
C GLN A 41 33.87 -8.39 2.87
N VAL A 42 33.91 -7.69 3.98
CA VAL A 42 34.16 -6.25 4.00
C VAL A 42 35.54 -5.99 3.41
N VAL A 43 35.59 -5.55 2.17
CA VAL A 43 36.79 -4.98 1.59
C VAL A 43 36.97 -3.60 2.22
N THR A 44 37.88 -3.49 3.14
CA THR A 44 38.39 -2.19 3.63
C THR A 44 39.17 -1.54 2.52
N THR A 45 38.53 -0.70 1.72
CA THR A 45 39.20 0.26 0.88
C THR A 45 39.59 1.47 1.75
N THR A 46 40.88 1.58 2.03
CA THR A 46 41.49 2.79 2.58
C THR A 46 41.32 3.92 1.55
N GLY A 47 40.51 4.91 1.84
CA GLY A 47 40.50 6.12 1.02
C GLY A 47 39.10 6.74 0.89
N GLY A 48 38.86 7.83 1.58
CA GLY A 48 37.75 8.72 1.34
C GLY A 48 36.56 8.54 2.26
N ARG A 49 36.70 8.95 3.51
CA ARG A 49 35.56 9.25 4.36
C ARG A 49 34.79 10.43 3.76
N LEU A 50 33.53 10.20 3.39
CA LEU A 50 32.63 11.31 3.14
C LEU A 50 32.46 12.09 4.46
N PRO A 51 32.56 13.45 4.43
CA PRO A 51 32.36 14.23 5.66
C PRO A 51 30.92 14.02 6.15
N THR A 52 30.81 13.52 7.36
CA THR A 52 29.54 13.47 8.08
C THR A 52 29.15 14.91 8.38
N ALA A 53 27.96 15.32 7.96
CA ALA A 53 27.44 16.66 8.25
C ALA A 53 27.44 16.89 9.78
N GLY A 54 28.36 17.73 10.25
CA GLY A 54 28.47 18.08 11.69
C GLY A 54 29.82 17.79 12.35
N GLU A 55 30.76 17.11 11.71
CA GLU A 55 32.08 16.86 12.31
C GLU A 55 33.00 18.05 11.98
N ARG A 56 33.24 18.90 12.99
CA ARG A 56 34.30 19.92 12.94
C ARG A 56 35.63 19.28 13.28
N GLU A 57 36.61 19.43 12.43
CA GLU A 57 37.99 19.14 12.84
C GLU A 57 38.40 20.03 14.03
N PRO A 58 39.02 19.47 15.08
CA PRO A 58 39.58 20.25 16.16
C PRO A 58 40.90 20.86 15.68
N GLY A 59 40.90 22.16 15.39
CA GLY A 59 42.16 22.84 15.07
C GLY A 59 42.08 24.13 14.26
N ALA A 60 40.92 24.67 13.95
CA ALA A 60 40.84 26.00 13.32
C ALA A 60 41.00 27.09 14.39
N THR A 61 42.22 27.47 14.66
CA THR A 61 42.57 28.73 15.35
C THR A 61 42.02 29.89 14.54
N THR A 62 41.11 30.66 15.12
CA THR A 62 40.63 31.92 14.58
C THR A 62 41.78 32.91 14.51
N THR A 63 42.36 33.11 13.32
CA THR A 63 43.32 34.19 13.07
C THR A 63 42.59 35.51 13.07
N ALA A 64 43.09 36.45 13.84
CA ALA A 64 42.59 37.80 13.98
C ALA A 64 42.49 38.51 12.61
N GLY A 65 41.51 39.37 12.54
CA GLY A 65 41.08 40.24 11.46
C GLY A 65 42.01 40.47 10.28
N THR A 66 41.51 40.13 9.10
CA THR A 66 42.14 40.48 7.82
C THR A 66 42.00 42.00 7.61
N VAL A 67 43.08 42.71 7.54
CA VAL A 67 43.14 44.13 7.21
C VAL A 67 43.12 44.26 5.67
N GLY A 68 42.20 45.07 5.12
CA GLY A 68 42.14 45.34 3.71
C GLY A 68 43.36 46.12 3.21
N PRO A 69 43.63 46.22 1.88
CA PRO A 69 44.77 46.91 1.32
C PRO A 69 44.83 48.41 1.63
N ASP A 70 43.77 48.97 2.17
CA ASP A 70 43.60 50.37 2.59
C ASP A 70 43.79 50.59 4.10
N GLY A 71 44.22 49.56 4.83
CA GLY A 71 44.48 49.63 6.28
C GLY A 71 43.24 49.70 7.17
N GLN A 72 42.05 49.58 6.62
CA GLN A 72 40.82 49.50 7.42
C GLN A 72 40.51 48.05 7.80
N LEU A 73 40.12 47.86 9.05
CA LEU A 73 39.57 46.58 9.54
C LEU A 73 38.25 46.29 8.81
N LEU A 74 38.22 45.21 8.06
CA LEU A 74 36.96 44.72 7.49
C LEU A 74 35.97 44.49 8.63
N PRO A 75 34.70 44.88 8.46
CA PRO A 75 33.71 44.66 9.49
C PRO A 75 33.67 43.19 9.87
N THR A 76 33.94 42.90 11.12
CA THR A 76 33.83 41.55 11.70
C THR A 76 32.42 41.09 11.43
N ALA A 77 32.25 40.01 10.66
CA ALA A 77 30.97 39.38 10.49
C ALA A 77 30.35 39.18 11.87
N GLY A 78 29.19 39.84 12.10
CA GLY A 78 28.55 39.84 13.40
C GLY A 78 28.45 38.42 13.93
N TYR A 79 28.75 38.25 15.20
CA TYR A 79 28.59 37.01 15.93
C TYR A 79 27.09 36.55 15.76
N ILE A 80 26.91 35.59 14.86
CA ILE A 80 25.65 34.87 14.81
C ILE A 80 25.70 33.94 16.04
N PRO A 81 24.83 34.15 17.05
CA PRO A 81 24.77 33.19 18.16
C PRO A 81 24.54 31.82 17.52
N GLN A 82 25.48 30.91 17.71
CA GLN A 82 25.24 29.53 17.34
C GLN A 82 24.10 29.05 18.22
N THR A 83 22.91 29.00 17.63
CA THR A 83 21.85 28.20 18.19
C THR A 83 22.43 26.80 18.28
N THR A 84 22.70 26.33 19.48
CA THR A 84 23.04 24.92 19.73
C THR A 84 22.05 24.10 18.92
N PRO A 85 22.53 23.22 18.00
CA PRO A 85 21.62 22.39 17.27
C PRO A 85 20.77 21.69 18.32
N ASN A 86 19.47 21.90 18.23
CA ASN A 86 18.50 21.18 19.05
C ASN A 86 18.73 19.70 18.67
N TYR A 87 19.54 19.00 19.44
CA TYR A 87 19.67 17.56 19.32
C TYR A 87 18.28 17.02 19.59
N TYR A 88 17.56 16.69 18.53
CA TYR A 88 16.34 15.91 18.64
C TYR A 88 16.70 14.66 19.42
N LYS A 89 16.32 14.65 20.67
CA LYS A 89 16.43 13.44 21.47
C LYS A 89 15.60 12.40 20.73
N PRO A 90 16.19 11.33 20.20
CA PRO A 90 15.41 10.35 19.45
C PRO A 90 14.28 9.89 20.36
N THR A 91 13.06 10.00 19.88
CA THR A 91 11.91 9.49 20.61
C THR A 91 12.14 8.00 20.83
N PRO A 92 12.10 7.50 22.07
CA PRO A 92 12.31 6.09 22.33
C PRO A 92 11.27 5.29 21.52
N VAL A 93 11.75 4.37 20.72
CA VAL A 93 10.89 3.43 19.98
C VAL A 93 10.61 2.26 20.91
N THR A 94 9.34 1.99 21.16
CA THR A 94 8.91 0.84 21.97
C THR A 94 8.18 -0.14 21.05
N GLN A 95 8.57 -1.40 21.08
CA GLN A 95 7.84 -2.46 20.40
C GLN A 95 6.52 -2.71 21.15
N ILE A 96 5.41 -2.63 20.43
CA ILE A 96 4.05 -2.80 20.99
C ILE A 96 3.62 -4.27 20.88
N THR A 97 3.95 -4.94 19.78
CA THR A 97 3.60 -6.35 19.54
C THR A 97 4.74 -7.09 18.84
N SER A 98 4.85 -8.39 19.06
CA SER A 98 5.69 -9.31 18.27
C SER A 98 4.91 -10.02 17.17
N ASP A 99 3.60 -9.76 17.02
CA ASP A 99 2.74 -10.39 16.04
C ASP A 99 3.03 -9.93 14.63
N TYR A 100 2.61 -10.73 13.66
CA TYR A 100 2.63 -10.36 12.25
C TYR A 100 1.48 -9.38 11.95
N ALA A 101 1.69 -8.12 12.34
CA ALA A 101 0.75 -7.04 12.09
C ALA A 101 0.79 -6.62 10.61
N THR A 102 -0.31 -6.86 9.88
CA THR A 102 -0.48 -6.47 8.49
C THR A 102 -1.62 -5.48 8.33
N PHE A 103 -1.62 -4.72 7.25
CA PHE A 103 -2.64 -3.71 6.92
C PHE A 103 -2.94 -2.73 8.06
N PRO A 104 -1.92 -2.10 8.65
CA PRO A 104 -2.14 -1.15 9.74
C PRO A 104 -2.93 0.07 9.26
N SER A 105 -3.83 0.55 10.11
CA SER A 105 -4.64 1.75 9.84
C SER A 105 -4.92 2.51 11.13
N LEU A 106 -5.03 3.81 11.05
CA LEU A 106 -5.50 4.63 12.15
C LEU A 106 -7.03 4.77 12.08
N SER A 107 -7.69 4.54 13.21
CA SER A 107 -9.11 4.86 13.38
C SER A 107 -9.32 6.37 13.57
N LYS A 108 -10.59 6.82 13.54
CA LYS A 108 -10.95 8.21 13.83
C LYS A 108 -10.37 8.76 15.15
N ASN A 109 -10.19 7.89 16.14
CA ASN A 109 -9.67 8.23 17.46
C ASN A 109 -8.14 8.05 17.56
N ASN A 110 -7.43 8.00 16.44
CA ASN A 110 -6.00 7.74 16.34
C ASN A 110 -5.54 6.42 16.99
N ALA A 111 -6.46 5.49 17.25
CA ALA A 111 -6.09 4.15 17.68
C ALA A 111 -5.60 3.34 16.47
N LEU A 112 -4.47 2.69 16.59
CA LEU A 112 -3.92 1.83 15.55
C LEU A 112 -4.74 0.54 15.47
N ARG A 113 -5.17 0.17 14.27
CA ARG A 113 -5.82 -1.11 13.97
C ARG A 113 -4.92 -1.93 13.07
N TYR A 114 -4.93 -3.24 13.22
CA TYR A 114 -4.18 -4.13 12.34
C TYR A 114 -4.81 -5.52 12.27
N TYR A 115 -4.43 -6.27 11.28
CA TYR A 115 -4.77 -7.69 11.12
C TYR A 115 -3.53 -8.52 11.45
N ASN A 116 -3.70 -9.55 12.29
CA ASN A 116 -2.69 -10.53 12.57
C ASN A 116 -2.93 -11.76 11.69
N SER A 117 -2.07 -11.97 10.71
CA SER A 117 -2.20 -13.08 9.77
C SER A 117 -1.90 -14.46 10.38
N SER A 118 -1.28 -14.51 11.57
CA SER A 118 -0.94 -15.76 12.25
C SER A 118 -2.14 -16.42 12.92
N ASP A 119 -3.05 -15.63 13.46
CA ASP A 119 -4.27 -16.10 14.14
C ASP A 119 -5.57 -15.74 13.40
N GLY A 120 -5.48 -14.93 12.35
CA GLY A 120 -6.61 -14.50 11.55
C GLY A 120 -7.52 -13.50 12.23
N LYS A 121 -7.04 -12.77 13.23
CA LYS A 121 -7.84 -11.83 14.01
C LYS A 121 -7.46 -10.36 13.78
N PHE A 122 -8.39 -9.49 14.14
CA PHE A 122 -8.23 -8.05 14.06
C PHE A 122 -8.06 -7.44 15.45
N TYR A 123 -7.09 -6.52 15.56
CA TYR A 123 -6.70 -5.90 16.82
C TYR A 123 -6.69 -4.38 16.76
N ARG A 124 -6.87 -3.77 17.91
CA ARG A 124 -6.70 -2.34 18.13
C ARG A 124 -5.68 -2.12 19.24
N VAL A 125 -4.75 -1.21 19.03
CA VAL A 125 -3.83 -0.72 20.05
C VAL A 125 -4.47 0.52 20.68
N LEU A 126 -4.65 0.47 21.99
CA LEU A 126 -5.19 1.59 22.76
C LEU A 126 -4.09 2.61 23.09
N PRO A 127 -4.43 3.84 23.50
CA PRO A 127 -3.44 4.89 23.81
C PRO A 127 -2.48 4.53 24.95
N ASP A 128 -2.87 3.63 25.85
CA ASP A 128 -2.04 3.10 26.95
C ASP A 128 -1.08 1.99 26.48
N GLY A 129 -1.09 1.64 25.18
CA GLY A 129 -0.30 0.57 24.60
C GLY A 129 -0.90 -0.83 24.76
N SER A 130 -2.06 -0.98 25.41
CA SER A 130 -2.75 -2.26 25.50
C SER A 130 -3.37 -2.65 24.15
N ILE A 131 -3.45 -3.96 23.91
CA ILE A 131 -4.01 -4.52 22.66
C ILE A 131 -5.35 -5.15 22.97
N LYS A 132 -6.35 -4.81 22.16
CA LYS A 132 -7.70 -5.35 22.26
C LYS A 132 -8.14 -5.98 20.95
N GLU A 133 -8.75 -7.16 20.99
CA GLU A 133 -9.41 -7.76 19.83
C GLU A 133 -10.61 -6.91 19.39
N LEU A 134 -10.76 -6.71 18.06
CA LEU A 134 -11.89 -6.02 17.47
C LEU A 134 -13.11 -6.93 17.31
N ALA A 135 -12.88 -8.23 17.08
CA ALA A 135 -13.94 -9.23 16.96
C ALA A 135 -13.44 -10.61 17.39
N ASP A 136 -14.34 -11.42 17.93
CA ASP A 136 -14.07 -12.82 18.31
C ASP A 136 -13.94 -13.72 17.08
N GLN A 137 -14.49 -13.29 15.93
CA GLN A 137 -14.48 -14.04 14.68
C GLN A 137 -13.07 -14.08 14.09
N VAL A 138 -12.72 -15.23 13.53
CA VAL A 138 -11.44 -15.47 12.85
C VAL A 138 -11.64 -15.37 11.33
N PHE A 139 -10.75 -14.66 10.66
CA PHE A 139 -10.77 -14.42 9.23
C PHE A 139 -9.44 -14.93 8.64
N TYR A 140 -9.41 -16.18 8.21
CA TYR A 140 -8.18 -16.74 7.64
C TYR A 140 -7.93 -16.28 6.21
N ASN A 141 -6.64 -16.16 5.86
CA ASN A 141 -6.19 -15.88 4.50
C ASN A 141 -6.73 -14.57 3.88
N VAL A 142 -6.96 -13.54 4.69
CA VAL A 142 -7.30 -12.23 4.14
C VAL A 142 -6.11 -11.71 3.34
N GLN A 143 -6.33 -11.40 2.05
CA GLN A 143 -5.30 -11.00 1.13
C GLN A 143 -5.14 -9.47 1.05
N LYS A 144 -6.24 -8.73 1.18
CA LYS A 144 -6.24 -7.27 1.17
C LYS A 144 -7.31 -6.74 2.11
N ILE A 145 -7.03 -5.63 2.75
CA ILE A 145 -7.93 -4.97 3.68
C ILE A 145 -8.00 -3.49 3.35
N THR A 146 -9.21 -3.00 3.13
CA THR A 146 -9.49 -1.58 2.99
C THR A 146 -10.30 -1.12 4.20
N TRP A 147 -9.70 -0.32 5.07
CA TRP A 147 -10.33 0.17 6.29
C TRP A 147 -11.23 1.38 6.05
N ALA A 148 -12.35 1.42 6.73
CA ALA A 148 -13.18 2.60 6.84
C ALA A 148 -12.49 3.72 7.65
N ASN A 149 -12.76 4.99 7.30
CA ASN A 149 -12.09 6.14 7.91
C ASN A 149 -12.59 6.44 9.33
N THR A 150 -13.90 6.29 9.56
CA THR A 150 -14.57 6.75 10.80
C THR A 150 -15.20 5.65 11.61
N LYS A 151 -15.36 4.45 11.05
CA LYS A 151 -15.99 3.28 11.68
C LYS A 151 -14.97 2.15 11.85
N ASP A 152 -15.20 1.24 12.78
CA ASP A 152 -14.50 -0.05 12.81
C ASP A 152 -15.17 -1.00 11.82
N GLU A 153 -14.85 -0.80 10.58
CA GLU A 153 -15.39 -1.52 9.44
C GLU A 153 -14.31 -1.63 8.37
N ALA A 154 -14.33 -2.70 7.60
CA ALA A 154 -13.37 -2.90 6.52
C ALA A 154 -13.95 -3.75 5.39
N VAL A 155 -13.45 -3.55 4.18
CA VAL A 155 -13.56 -4.52 3.09
C VAL A 155 -12.44 -5.54 3.25
N LEU A 156 -12.80 -6.82 3.27
CA LEU A 156 -11.88 -7.95 3.33
C LEU A 156 -11.94 -8.68 2.00
N GLU A 157 -10.79 -8.82 1.35
CA GLU A 157 -10.64 -9.51 0.07
C GLU A 157 -9.88 -10.82 0.27
N TYR A 158 -10.37 -11.91 -0.32
CA TYR A 158 -9.83 -13.27 -0.17
C TYR A 158 -9.21 -13.79 -1.47
N PRO A 159 -8.29 -14.77 -1.43
CA PRO A 159 -7.61 -15.32 -2.60
C PRO A 159 -8.54 -15.99 -3.61
N ASP A 160 -9.70 -16.51 -3.17
CA ASP A 160 -10.72 -17.11 -4.02
C ASP A 160 -11.59 -16.09 -4.76
N GLY A 161 -11.31 -14.79 -4.56
CA GLY A 161 -12.07 -13.68 -5.12
C GLY A 161 -13.29 -13.28 -4.28
N ALA A 162 -13.59 -13.98 -3.19
CA ALA A 162 -14.64 -13.57 -2.27
C ALA A 162 -14.29 -12.21 -1.63
N LYS A 163 -15.30 -11.37 -1.47
CA LYS A 163 -15.14 -10.05 -0.86
C LYS A 163 -16.31 -9.77 0.07
N ILE A 164 -16.00 -9.26 1.25
CA ILE A 164 -17.00 -8.90 2.24
C ILE A 164 -16.71 -7.52 2.82
N ILE A 165 -17.76 -6.80 3.20
CA ILE A 165 -17.68 -5.69 4.14
C ILE A 165 -17.99 -6.27 5.52
N TYR A 166 -17.13 -6.03 6.48
CA TYR A 166 -17.33 -6.48 7.85
C TYR A 166 -17.27 -5.30 8.83
N ASN A 167 -18.37 -5.14 9.57
CA ASN A 167 -18.47 -4.15 10.63
C ASN A 167 -18.16 -4.80 11.99
N PHE A 168 -17.04 -4.42 12.60
CA PHE A 168 -16.53 -5.00 13.84
C PHE A 168 -17.38 -4.64 15.08
N GLU A 169 -18.08 -3.50 15.03
CA GLU A 169 -18.92 -3.06 16.14
C GLU A 169 -20.25 -3.83 16.18
N THR A 170 -20.92 -3.94 15.02
CA THR A 170 -22.22 -4.58 14.90
C THR A 170 -22.11 -6.07 14.58
N LYS A 171 -20.92 -6.58 14.28
CA LYS A 171 -20.62 -7.95 13.82
C LYS A 171 -21.41 -8.36 12.56
N LYS A 172 -21.79 -7.37 11.74
CA LYS A 172 -22.50 -7.59 10.47
C LYS A 172 -21.52 -7.82 9.35
N GLN A 173 -21.87 -8.76 8.49
CA GLN A 173 -21.14 -9.08 7.27
C GLN A 173 -22.05 -8.88 6.06
N VAL A 174 -21.51 -8.25 5.02
CA VAL A 174 -22.17 -8.07 3.73
C VAL A 174 -21.25 -8.62 2.64
N SER A 175 -21.73 -9.56 1.83
CA SER A 175 -21.00 -10.05 0.66
C SER A 175 -21.18 -9.08 -0.50
N ILE A 176 -20.11 -8.76 -1.18
CA ILE A 176 -20.11 -7.90 -2.36
C ILE A 176 -19.61 -8.66 -3.59
N PRO A 177 -19.97 -8.24 -4.83
CA PRO A 177 -19.61 -8.96 -6.03
C PRO A 177 -18.10 -9.15 -6.18
N SER A 178 -17.67 -10.34 -6.58
CA SER A 178 -16.25 -10.71 -6.72
C SER A 178 -15.51 -9.90 -7.79
N HIS A 179 -16.24 -9.40 -8.82
CA HIS A 179 -15.69 -8.57 -9.90
C HIS A 179 -15.55 -7.09 -9.53
N TRP A 180 -15.89 -6.71 -8.30
CA TRP A 180 -15.59 -5.36 -7.81
C TRP A 180 -14.21 -5.33 -7.18
N GLU A 181 -13.42 -4.31 -7.53
CA GLU A 181 -12.02 -4.20 -7.14
C GLU A 181 -11.67 -2.77 -6.70
N ASP A 182 -10.54 -2.62 -6.02
CA ASP A 182 -9.98 -1.32 -5.62
C ASP A 182 -10.98 -0.45 -4.85
N PHE A 183 -11.19 -0.79 -3.60
CA PHE A 183 -12.14 -0.09 -2.74
C PHE A 183 -11.56 1.14 -2.08
N SER A 184 -12.38 2.17 -1.91
CA SER A 184 -12.08 3.32 -1.06
C SER A 184 -13.35 3.77 -0.36
N PHE A 185 -13.31 3.90 0.96
CA PHE A 185 -14.42 4.46 1.73
C PHE A 185 -14.53 5.97 1.55
N SER A 186 -15.76 6.46 1.58
CA SER A 186 -16.04 7.89 1.71
C SER A 186 -15.47 8.44 3.02
N PRO A 187 -15.24 9.74 3.15
CA PRO A 187 -14.76 10.36 4.39
C PRO A 187 -15.61 10.03 5.63
N GLU A 188 -16.91 9.87 5.47
CA GLU A 188 -17.84 9.48 6.54
C GLU A 188 -17.97 7.98 6.72
N SER A 189 -17.41 7.19 5.81
CA SER A 189 -17.47 5.72 5.82
C SER A 189 -18.90 5.13 5.69
N ASN A 190 -19.80 5.83 5.02
CA ASN A 190 -21.17 5.37 4.74
C ASN A 190 -21.36 4.94 3.28
N GLU A 191 -20.40 5.26 2.43
CA GLU A 191 -20.36 4.87 1.02
C GLU A 191 -18.95 4.38 0.65
N LEU A 192 -18.87 3.59 -0.39
CA LEU A 192 -17.62 3.13 -0.99
C LEU A 192 -17.60 3.46 -2.48
N ALA A 193 -16.40 3.75 -2.97
CA ALA A 193 -16.11 3.73 -4.40
C ALA A 193 -15.33 2.47 -4.75
N ALA A 194 -15.59 1.91 -5.93
CA ALA A 194 -14.89 0.73 -6.43
C ALA A 194 -14.89 0.69 -7.96
N LYS A 195 -14.08 -0.20 -8.52
CA LYS A 195 -14.18 -0.61 -9.92
C LYS A 195 -15.10 -1.82 -10.04
N SER A 196 -16.06 -1.76 -10.94
CA SER A 196 -16.80 -2.94 -11.40
C SER A 196 -16.14 -3.42 -12.69
N ILE A 197 -15.44 -4.56 -12.63
CA ILE A 197 -14.65 -5.09 -13.75
C ILE A 197 -15.43 -6.20 -14.44
N GLY A 198 -16.19 -5.82 -15.47
CA GLY A 198 -16.84 -6.77 -16.35
C GLY A 198 -15.85 -7.42 -17.34
N LEU A 199 -16.27 -8.54 -17.94
CA LEU A 199 -15.48 -9.27 -18.91
C LEU A 199 -15.17 -8.42 -20.16
N SER A 200 -16.17 -7.70 -20.65
CA SER A 200 -16.04 -6.79 -21.78
C SER A 200 -15.77 -5.36 -21.32
N PRO A 201 -15.00 -4.56 -22.07
CA PRO A 201 -14.68 -3.18 -21.70
C PRO A 201 -15.89 -2.29 -21.43
N GLU A 202 -16.97 -2.47 -22.18
CA GLU A 202 -18.23 -1.72 -22.00
C GLU A 202 -18.91 -1.97 -20.65
N ASN A 203 -18.54 -3.06 -19.96
CA ASN A 203 -19.05 -3.43 -18.65
C ASN A 203 -18.11 -3.08 -17.51
N ARG A 204 -17.10 -2.23 -17.76
CA ARG A 204 -16.15 -1.76 -16.75
C ARG A 204 -16.50 -0.34 -16.31
N TRP A 205 -16.89 -0.21 -15.05
CA TRP A 205 -17.41 1.04 -14.50
C TRP A 205 -16.74 1.42 -13.18
N LEU A 206 -16.50 2.69 -13.02
CA LEU A 206 -16.34 3.29 -11.69
C LEU A 206 -17.73 3.34 -11.06
N ILE A 207 -17.85 2.79 -9.86
CA ILE A 207 -19.13 2.71 -9.13
C ILE A 207 -18.98 3.30 -7.73
N THR A 208 -20.11 3.72 -7.15
CA THR A 208 -20.25 3.94 -5.72
C THR A 208 -21.43 3.13 -5.19
N PHE A 209 -21.40 2.80 -3.91
CA PHE A 209 -22.45 2.03 -3.23
C PHE A 209 -22.36 2.26 -1.72
N ASN A 210 -23.43 1.94 -1.00
CA ASN A 210 -23.50 2.10 0.45
C ASN A 210 -22.67 1.02 1.18
N ASP A 211 -22.27 1.27 2.43
CA ASP A 211 -21.53 0.31 3.28
C ASP A 211 -22.31 -0.98 3.59
N ASP A 212 -23.62 -0.98 3.36
CA ASP A 212 -24.46 -2.18 3.44
C ASP A 212 -24.57 -2.96 2.12
N GLY A 213 -23.80 -2.58 1.09
CA GLY A 213 -23.79 -3.21 -0.23
C GLY A 213 -24.94 -2.80 -1.14
N THR A 214 -25.84 -1.90 -0.70
CA THR A 214 -26.97 -1.41 -1.49
C THR A 214 -26.65 -0.10 -2.23
N GLY A 215 -27.59 0.40 -3.03
CA GLY A 215 -27.52 1.73 -3.61
C GLY A 215 -26.43 1.92 -4.65
N THR A 216 -26.06 0.88 -5.40
CA THR A 216 -25.02 0.97 -6.43
C THR A 216 -25.36 2.01 -7.49
N LYS A 217 -24.43 2.93 -7.76
CA LYS A 217 -24.49 3.96 -8.79
C LYS A 217 -23.33 3.80 -9.75
N LEU A 218 -23.60 3.85 -11.04
CA LEU A 218 -22.57 3.92 -12.08
C LEU A 218 -22.13 5.38 -12.21
N ILE A 219 -20.85 5.66 -12.08
CA ILE A 219 -20.29 7.01 -12.13
C ILE A 219 -19.71 7.30 -13.49
N GLU A 220 -18.74 6.50 -13.94
CA GLU A 220 -18.00 6.72 -15.18
C GLU A 220 -17.64 5.38 -15.84
N PRO A 221 -17.87 5.20 -17.16
CA PRO A 221 -17.38 4.04 -17.88
C PRO A 221 -15.85 4.12 -18.03
N MET A 222 -15.15 3.08 -17.62
CA MET A 222 -13.68 3.02 -17.69
C MET A 222 -13.18 2.39 -19.00
N GLY A 223 -13.95 1.51 -19.60
CA GLY A 223 -13.60 0.84 -20.87
C GLY A 223 -12.25 0.11 -20.78
N GLU A 224 -11.41 0.33 -21.79
CA GLU A 224 -10.05 -0.23 -21.86
C GLU A 224 -9.06 0.41 -20.86
N ASN A 225 -9.43 1.52 -20.22
CA ASN A 225 -8.56 2.24 -19.30
C ASN A 225 -8.76 1.87 -17.83
N ALA A 226 -9.47 0.80 -17.54
CA ALA A 226 -9.75 0.40 -16.16
C ALA A 226 -8.51 0.15 -15.31
N ASP A 227 -7.41 -0.29 -15.92
CA ASP A 227 -6.09 -0.48 -15.28
C ASP A 227 -5.40 0.84 -14.93
N LYS A 228 -5.71 1.92 -15.64
CA LYS A 228 -5.14 3.26 -15.44
C LYS A 228 -5.93 4.13 -14.45
N VAL A 229 -7.13 3.68 -14.07
CA VAL A 229 -7.96 4.35 -13.08
C VAL A 229 -7.60 3.84 -11.69
N GLN A 230 -7.39 4.74 -10.76
CA GLN A 230 -7.12 4.41 -9.36
C GLN A 230 -8.23 5.00 -8.47
N ILE A 231 -8.76 4.17 -7.59
CA ILE A 231 -9.81 4.58 -6.67
C ILE A 231 -9.18 5.25 -5.45
N ALA A 232 -9.59 6.48 -5.19
CA ALA A 232 -9.19 7.21 -4.00
C ALA A 232 -10.24 8.28 -3.70
N TRP A 233 -11.05 8.07 -2.68
CA TRP A 233 -12.05 9.04 -2.29
C TRP A 233 -11.42 10.24 -1.60
N SER A 234 -11.60 11.41 -2.19
CA SER A 234 -11.06 12.66 -1.66
C SER A 234 -11.75 13.06 -0.35
N PRO A 235 -11.03 13.65 0.62
CA PRO A 235 -11.63 14.25 1.80
C PRO A 235 -12.67 15.32 1.51
N SER A 236 -12.61 15.97 0.34
CA SER A 236 -13.61 16.95 -0.12
C SER A 236 -14.93 16.33 -0.60
N ARG A 237 -15.03 15.00 -0.67
CA ARG A 237 -16.15 14.18 -1.15
C ARG A 237 -16.46 14.28 -2.63
N GLN A 238 -15.86 15.19 -3.38
CA GLN A 238 -16.19 15.39 -4.79
C GLN A 238 -15.47 14.41 -5.71
N VAL A 239 -14.18 14.15 -5.46
CA VAL A 239 -13.37 13.26 -6.28
C VAL A 239 -13.37 11.87 -5.67
N VAL A 240 -13.63 10.84 -6.47
CA VAL A 240 -13.67 9.43 -6.06
C VAL A 240 -12.59 8.58 -6.71
N ALA A 241 -12.01 9.06 -7.81
CA ALA A 241 -10.94 8.36 -8.51
C ALA A 241 -10.07 9.34 -9.29
N PHE A 242 -8.90 8.88 -9.71
CA PHE A 242 -8.06 9.57 -10.67
C PHE A 242 -7.58 8.62 -11.77
N SER A 243 -7.36 9.17 -12.96
CA SER A 243 -6.93 8.42 -14.12
C SER A 243 -5.64 9.02 -14.69
N GLN A 244 -4.70 8.16 -15.04
CA GLN A 244 -3.44 8.52 -15.71
C GLN A 244 -3.55 8.45 -17.24
N THR A 245 -4.74 8.63 -17.77
CA THR A 245 -5.00 8.62 -19.22
C THR A 245 -4.72 9.97 -19.91
N GLY A 246 -4.35 10.98 -19.15
CA GLY A 246 -4.05 12.31 -19.66
C GLY A 246 -2.77 12.36 -20.52
N GLU A 247 -2.59 13.45 -21.26
CA GLU A 247 -1.47 13.63 -22.17
C GLU A 247 -0.13 13.80 -21.43
N PRO A 248 0.98 13.26 -21.99
CA PRO A 248 2.30 13.53 -21.46
C PRO A 248 2.68 15.00 -21.72
N LEU A 249 3.11 15.70 -20.69
CA LEU A 249 3.49 17.12 -20.74
C LEU A 249 5.01 17.35 -20.83
N GLY A 250 5.81 16.30 -21.01
CA GLY A 250 7.27 16.33 -21.01
C GLY A 250 7.87 16.44 -19.60
N LEU A 251 9.19 16.26 -19.49
CA LEU A 251 9.92 16.27 -18.21
C LEU A 251 9.30 15.35 -17.14
N ASP A 252 8.88 14.16 -17.56
CA ASP A 252 8.21 13.13 -16.73
C ASP A 252 6.88 13.55 -16.09
N ARG A 253 6.31 14.68 -16.53
CA ARG A 253 4.99 15.14 -16.09
C ARG A 253 3.89 14.56 -16.96
N LYS A 254 2.75 14.28 -16.35
CA LYS A 254 1.54 13.79 -17.01
C LYS A 254 0.32 14.57 -16.57
N GLU A 255 -0.63 14.73 -17.46
CA GLU A 255 -1.96 15.18 -17.11
C GLU A 255 -2.68 14.03 -16.37
N VAL A 256 -3.32 14.33 -15.26
CA VAL A 256 -4.15 13.40 -14.49
C VAL A 256 -5.59 13.90 -14.50
N LEU A 257 -6.50 13.03 -14.83
CA LEU A 257 -7.93 13.31 -14.78
C LEU A 257 -8.47 12.89 -13.41
N LEU A 258 -9.14 13.79 -12.74
CA LEU A 258 -9.84 13.53 -11.48
C LEU A 258 -11.31 13.28 -11.80
N VAL A 259 -11.87 12.17 -11.32
CA VAL A 259 -13.26 11.78 -11.59
C VAL A 259 -14.13 12.13 -10.39
N GLY A 260 -15.13 12.96 -10.60
CA GLY A 260 -16.09 13.39 -9.59
C GLY A 260 -17.28 12.43 -9.45
N LEU A 261 -17.98 12.53 -8.30
CA LEU A 261 -19.20 11.74 -8.00
C LEU A 261 -20.34 11.95 -9.02
N ASN A 262 -20.38 13.09 -9.67
CA ASN A 262 -21.39 13.45 -10.66
C ASN A 262 -20.98 13.11 -12.11
N GLY A 263 -19.89 12.35 -12.30
CA GLY A 263 -19.33 12.04 -13.61
C GLY A 263 -18.55 13.22 -14.24
N GLU A 264 -18.33 14.33 -13.51
CA GLU A 264 -17.49 15.43 -13.99
C GLU A 264 -16.02 15.09 -13.83
N ASN A 265 -15.25 15.34 -14.89
CA ASN A 265 -13.82 15.13 -14.92
C ASN A 265 -13.09 16.45 -14.75
N PHE A 266 -12.19 16.50 -13.77
CA PHE A 266 -11.32 17.64 -13.52
C PHE A 266 -9.91 17.32 -14.01
N LYS A 267 -9.24 18.27 -14.63
CA LYS A 267 -7.85 18.13 -15.06
C LYS A 267 -6.91 18.69 -14.01
N SER A 268 -5.85 17.96 -13.71
CA SER A 268 -4.73 18.43 -12.89
C SER A 268 -3.40 18.03 -13.53
N THR A 269 -2.36 18.80 -13.30
CA THR A 269 -0.99 18.50 -13.74
C THR A 269 -0.18 18.07 -12.54
N ILE A 270 0.48 16.91 -12.65
CA ILE A 270 1.39 16.37 -11.64
C ILE A 270 2.80 16.31 -12.22
#